data_f272309418c37a9f352d35a4fe8691b2
#
_entry.id   f272309418c37a9f352d35a4fe8691b2
#
_cell.length_a   1.000
_cell.length_b   1.000
_cell.length_c   1.000
_cell.angle_alpha   90.00
_cell.angle_beta   90.00
_cell.angle_gamma   90.00
#
_symmetry.space_group_name_H-M   'P 1'
#
loop_
_entity.id
_entity.type
_entity.pdbx_description
1 polymer ?
#
loop_
_entity_poly.entity_id
_entity_poly.type
_entity_poly.pdbx_seq_one_letter_code
_entity_poly.pdbx_strand_id
1 'polypeptide(L)'
;MDGIVVVDKPADFTSFDVCAKLRGIFETKRIGHAGTLDPMATGVLPVFIGKATKACDILPNGKKAYTASFKLGIKTDTEDIWGEVLKRQESFVSQNEFVAAAKGFLGDIKQIPPMYSAIKINGQKLYSLARKGIEVERPEREAHIYQLDILNFDEKNQSGDIYVICSKGTYIRTLISDIASKLNTIGTMTALRRDASGGFSLSEAFKIDELQRLKEKGELQNALISTDKAFECFESITLDEKRTWLYKNGVMLRADQIGAKDDTYRVYGFNSEFLGLLQTDVKENKTKRIKNFY
;
A
#
# COMPACT_ATOMS: atom_id res chain seq x y z
N MET A 1 -13.09 -17.10 -9.96
CA MET A 1 -12.17 -16.09 -10.57
C MET A 1 -10.99 -15.89 -9.65
N ASP A 2 -9.77 -15.76 -10.20
CA ASP A 2 -8.55 -15.48 -9.46
C ASP A 2 -7.84 -14.31 -10.15
N GLY A 3 -7.35 -13.31 -9.38
CA GLY A 3 -6.64 -12.17 -9.95
C GLY A 3 -6.62 -10.97 -9.00
N ILE A 4 -6.19 -9.84 -9.53
CA ILE A 4 -6.10 -8.58 -8.81
C ILE A 4 -7.05 -7.59 -9.47
N VAL A 5 -7.85 -6.88 -8.70
CA VAL A 5 -8.60 -5.71 -9.14
C VAL A 5 -8.09 -4.49 -8.40
N VAL A 6 -7.82 -3.42 -9.13
CA VAL A 6 -7.46 -2.13 -8.53
C VAL A 6 -8.73 -1.33 -8.34
N VAL A 7 -8.98 -0.91 -7.11
CA VAL A 7 -10.18 -0.12 -6.77
C VAL A 7 -9.78 1.32 -6.47
N ASP A 8 -10.45 2.27 -7.09
CA ASP A 8 -10.46 3.66 -6.62
C ASP A 8 -11.38 3.72 -5.40
N LYS A 9 -10.78 3.56 -4.21
CA LYS A 9 -11.52 3.54 -2.96
C LYS A 9 -12.20 4.89 -2.73
N PRO A 10 -13.52 4.93 -2.57
CA PRO A 10 -14.20 6.17 -2.22
C PRO A 10 -13.90 6.59 -0.78
N ALA A 11 -14.18 7.86 -0.45
CA ALA A 11 -14.23 8.34 0.92
C ALA A 11 -15.31 7.59 1.72
N ASP A 12 -15.21 7.64 3.05
CA ASP A 12 -16.14 7.04 4.01
C ASP A 12 -16.25 5.50 3.98
N PHE A 13 -15.34 4.85 3.26
CA PHE A 13 -15.18 3.40 3.25
C PHE A 13 -13.87 3.02 3.93
N THR A 14 -13.90 2.04 4.82
CA THR A 14 -12.68 1.33 5.19
C THR A 14 -12.21 0.44 4.04
N SER A 15 -10.92 0.09 4.02
CA SER A 15 -10.43 -0.89 3.04
C SER A 15 -11.13 -2.25 3.17
N PHE A 16 -11.64 -2.58 4.36
CA PHE A 16 -12.42 -3.79 4.61
C PHE A 16 -13.83 -3.70 4.02
N ASP A 17 -14.49 -2.54 4.06
CA ASP A 17 -15.81 -2.33 3.47
C ASP A 17 -15.76 -2.50 1.95
N VAL A 18 -14.67 -2.03 1.31
CA VAL A 18 -14.42 -2.32 -0.12
C VAL A 18 -14.37 -3.82 -0.35
N CYS A 19 -13.57 -4.56 0.44
CA CYS A 19 -13.52 -6.02 0.32
C CYS A 19 -14.90 -6.67 0.54
N ALA A 20 -15.70 -6.16 1.48
CA ALA A 20 -17.04 -6.67 1.75
C ALA A 20 -17.99 -6.48 0.55
N LYS A 21 -17.96 -5.30 -0.09
CA LYS A 21 -18.72 -5.03 -1.32
C LYS A 21 -18.28 -5.96 -2.46
N LEU A 22 -16.96 -6.11 -2.65
CA LEU A 22 -16.42 -6.94 -3.72
C LEU A 22 -16.73 -8.43 -3.53
N ARG A 23 -16.94 -8.92 -2.31
CA ARG A 23 -17.41 -10.31 -2.09
C ARG A 23 -18.74 -10.56 -2.79
N GLY A 24 -19.67 -9.60 -2.76
CA GLY A 24 -20.94 -9.71 -3.47
C GLY A 24 -20.79 -9.57 -4.98
N ILE A 25 -19.88 -8.70 -5.44
CA ILE A 25 -19.64 -8.48 -6.87
C ILE A 25 -18.98 -9.72 -7.50
N PHE A 26 -17.88 -10.23 -6.92
CA PHE A 26 -17.12 -11.37 -7.42
C PHE A 26 -17.63 -12.74 -6.94
N GLU A 27 -18.69 -12.77 -6.14
CA GLU A 27 -19.33 -14.00 -5.60
C GLU A 27 -18.33 -14.96 -4.94
N THR A 28 -17.37 -14.40 -4.18
CA THR A 28 -16.35 -15.18 -3.48
C THR A 28 -16.06 -14.63 -2.09
N LYS A 29 -15.82 -15.52 -1.15
CA LYS A 29 -15.38 -15.16 0.21
C LYS A 29 -13.88 -14.82 0.28
N ARG A 30 -13.08 -15.32 -0.70
CA ARG A 30 -11.63 -15.15 -0.74
C ARG A 30 -11.29 -13.81 -1.37
N ILE A 31 -11.32 -12.75 -0.57
CA ILE A 31 -10.91 -11.40 -0.96
C ILE A 31 -10.04 -10.81 0.15
N GLY A 32 -8.94 -10.20 -0.25
CA GLY A 32 -8.02 -9.48 0.61
C GLY A 32 -7.48 -8.23 -0.09
N HIS A 33 -6.91 -7.31 0.64
CA HIS A 33 -6.31 -6.10 0.07
C HIS A 33 -4.86 -5.94 0.52
N ALA A 34 -4.05 -5.21 -0.24
CA ALA A 34 -2.71 -4.83 0.15
C ALA A 34 -2.63 -3.33 0.46
N GLY A 35 -2.19 -3.03 1.69
CA GLY A 35 -2.01 -1.65 2.15
C GLY A 35 -3.31 -0.95 2.49
N THR A 36 -3.67 -0.95 3.76
CA THR A 36 -4.82 -0.22 4.29
C THR A 36 -4.77 1.26 3.93
N LEU A 37 -5.91 1.83 3.59
CA LEU A 37 -6.20 3.26 3.54
C LEU A 37 -7.13 3.62 4.69
N ASP A 38 -6.93 4.79 5.27
CA ASP A 38 -7.83 5.36 6.28
C ASP A 38 -9.23 5.55 5.67
N PRO A 39 -10.31 5.55 6.46
CA PRO A 39 -11.68 5.66 5.93
C PRO A 39 -11.86 6.85 4.99
N MET A 40 -11.33 8.01 5.37
CA MET A 40 -11.46 9.27 4.62
C MET A 40 -10.55 9.34 3.39
N ALA A 41 -9.45 8.58 3.38
CA ALA A 41 -8.54 8.55 2.25
C ALA A 41 -9.19 7.86 1.04
N THR A 42 -8.86 8.34 -0.15
CA THR A 42 -9.34 7.82 -1.43
C THR A 42 -8.21 7.22 -2.26
N GLY A 43 -8.55 6.63 -3.41
CA GLY A 43 -7.58 6.23 -4.42
C GLY A 43 -7.22 4.75 -4.43
N VAL A 44 -6.07 4.45 -5.00
CA VAL A 44 -5.62 3.10 -5.38
C VAL A 44 -5.63 2.12 -4.21
N LEU A 45 -6.48 1.12 -4.27
CA LEU A 45 -6.52 -0.02 -3.36
C LEU A 45 -6.45 -1.33 -4.17
N PRO A 46 -5.27 -1.98 -4.24
CA PRO A 46 -5.17 -3.30 -4.86
C PRO A 46 -5.92 -4.33 -4.01
N VAL A 47 -6.87 -5.01 -4.62
CA VAL A 47 -7.68 -6.06 -3.99
C VAL A 47 -7.45 -7.37 -4.72
N PHE A 48 -7.16 -8.41 -3.97
CA PHE A 48 -6.81 -9.73 -4.43
C PHE A 48 -7.99 -10.68 -4.28
N ILE A 49 -8.28 -11.44 -5.34
CA ILE A 49 -9.46 -12.30 -5.45
C ILE A 49 -9.02 -13.75 -5.59
N GLY A 50 -9.68 -14.65 -4.89
CA GLY A 50 -9.43 -16.08 -4.97
C GLY A 50 -8.02 -16.47 -4.52
N LYS A 51 -7.31 -17.24 -5.35
CA LYS A 51 -5.93 -17.68 -5.06
C LYS A 51 -4.94 -16.53 -4.97
N ALA A 52 -5.21 -15.38 -5.66
CA ALA A 52 -4.37 -14.20 -5.62
C ALA A 52 -4.24 -13.59 -4.20
N THR A 53 -5.19 -13.85 -3.28
CA THR A 53 -5.07 -13.40 -1.87
C THR A 53 -3.79 -13.85 -1.18
N LYS A 54 -3.17 -14.93 -1.66
CA LYS A 54 -1.87 -15.39 -1.17
C LYS A 54 -0.73 -14.39 -1.45
N ALA A 55 -0.93 -13.41 -2.34
CA ALA A 55 0.05 -12.38 -2.68
C ALA A 55 0.04 -11.16 -1.74
N CYS A 56 -1.03 -10.97 -0.97
CA CYS A 56 -1.25 -9.74 -0.17
C CYS A 56 -0.07 -9.38 0.76
N ASP A 57 0.60 -10.38 1.30
CA ASP A 57 1.68 -10.25 2.29
C ASP A 57 3.09 -10.26 1.71
N ILE A 58 3.22 -10.58 0.40
CA ILE A 58 4.52 -10.81 -0.26
C ILE A 58 4.78 -9.89 -1.45
N LEU A 59 4.00 -8.82 -1.61
CA LEU A 59 4.22 -7.87 -2.70
C LEU A 59 5.64 -7.27 -2.63
N PRO A 60 6.41 -7.32 -3.72
CA PRO A 60 7.81 -6.90 -3.73
C PRO A 60 7.97 -5.39 -3.65
N ASN A 61 7.04 -4.65 -4.23
CA ASN A 61 7.14 -3.22 -4.30
C ASN A 61 6.52 -2.55 -3.08
N GLY A 62 7.37 -1.86 -2.31
CA GLY A 62 6.96 -1.09 -1.15
C GLY A 62 6.60 0.37 -1.42
N LYS A 63 6.84 0.90 -2.64
CA LYS A 63 6.60 2.33 -2.95
C LYS A 63 5.12 2.64 -3.05
N LYS A 64 4.75 3.82 -2.55
CA LYS A 64 3.41 4.39 -2.64
C LYS A 64 3.52 5.86 -3.01
N ALA A 65 2.56 6.34 -3.81
CA ALA A 65 2.43 7.74 -4.15
C ALA A 65 1.13 8.30 -3.59
N TYR A 66 1.19 9.51 -3.07
CA TYR A 66 0.07 10.19 -2.47
C TYR A 66 0.02 11.66 -2.87
N THR A 67 -1.19 12.16 -3.07
CA THR A 67 -1.53 13.58 -3.01
C THR A 67 -2.23 13.83 -1.69
N ALA A 68 -1.73 14.78 -0.89
CA ALA A 68 -2.28 15.12 0.41
C ALA A 68 -2.47 16.60 0.57
N SER A 69 -3.62 17.00 1.12
CA SER A 69 -3.88 18.38 1.54
C SER A 69 -3.63 18.54 3.03
N PHE A 70 -3.21 19.73 3.43
CA PHE A 70 -2.91 20.02 4.83
C PHE A 70 -3.38 21.42 5.25
N LYS A 71 -3.48 21.63 6.56
CA LYS A 71 -3.75 22.89 7.22
C LYS A 71 -2.77 23.08 8.38
N LEU A 72 -2.06 24.21 8.41
CA LEU A 72 -1.26 24.62 9.55
C LEU A 72 -2.14 25.36 10.58
N GLY A 73 -1.66 25.42 11.82
CA GLY A 73 -2.36 26.08 12.91
C GLY A 73 -3.42 25.23 13.61
N ILE A 74 -3.58 23.97 13.26
CA ILE A 74 -4.52 23.03 13.90
C ILE A 74 -3.79 21.74 14.23
N LYS A 75 -4.01 21.21 15.44
CA LYS A 75 -3.57 19.89 15.87
C LYS A 75 -4.78 19.08 16.31
N THR A 76 -4.89 17.84 15.83
CA THR A 76 -5.92 16.87 16.21
C THR A 76 -5.28 15.62 16.84
N ASP A 77 -6.07 14.80 17.51
CA ASP A 77 -5.66 13.56 18.14
C ASP A 77 -5.30 12.47 17.09
N THR A 78 -5.88 12.55 15.89
CA THR A 78 -5.66 11.61 14.78
C THR A 78 -4.62 12.07 13.77
N GLU A 79 -4.11 13.31 13.89
CA GLU A 79 -3.25 13.99 12.91
C GLU A 79 -3.95 14.25 11.56
N ASP A 80 -5.27 14.05 11.49
CA ASP A 80 -6.13 14.42 10.35
C ASP A 80 -7.32 15.27 10.84
N ILE A 81 -7.99 15.92 9.90
CA ILE A 81 -9.05 16.93 10.23
C ILE A 81 -10.31 16.31 10.84
N TRP A 82 -10.48 14.99 10.77
CA TRP A 82 -11.66 14.26 11.29
C TRP A 82 -11.51 13.88 12.77
N GLY A 83 -10.31 14.09 13.34
CA GLY A 83 -10.06 13.90 14.76
C GLY A 83 -10.56 15.06 15.62
N GLU A 84 -10.49 14.87 16.93
CA GLU A 84 -10.79 15.91 17.91
C GLU A 84 -9.69 16.97 17.90
N VAL A 85 -10.09 18.27 17.87
CA VAL A 85 -9.14 19.38 17.88
C VAL A 85 -8.55 19.54 19.27
N LEU A 86 -7.27 19.24 19.41
CA LEU A 86 -6.52 19.37 20.67
C LEU A 86 -5.95 20.76 20.89
N LYS A 87 -5.55 21.46 19.81
CA LYS A 87 -4.92 22.79 19.89
C LYS A 87 -5.16 23.58 18.61
N ARG A 88 -5.30 24.88 18.76
CA ARG A 88 -5.23 25.89 17.68
C ARG A 88 -4.10 26.86 17.98
N GLN A 89 -3.40 27.28 16.94
CA GLN A 89 -2.28 28.21 17.02
C GLN A 89 -2.27 29.05 15.75
N GLU A 90 -2.06 30.35 15.86
CA GLU A 90 -1.81 31.16 14.68
C GLU A 90 -0.52 30.72 13.99
N SER A 91 -0.53 30.75 12.68
CA SER A 91 0.60 30.34 11.84
C SER A 91 0.81 31.39 10.75
N PHE A 92 2.05 31.75 10.50
CA PHE A 92 2.47 32.77 9.54
C PHE A 92 3.67 32.26 8.71
N VAL A 93 3.61 31.02 8.30
CA VAL A 93 4.65 30.38 7.50
C VAL A 93 4.55 30.85 6.06
N SER A 94 5.65 31.31 5.49
CA SER A 94 5.75 31.63 4.06
C SER A 94 5.93 30.34 3.22
N GLN A 95 5.58 30.40 1.95
CA GLN A 95 5.81 29.29 1.02
C GLN A 95 7.28 28.85 0.99
N ASN A 96 8.21 29.80 1.01
CA ASN A 96 9.65 29.50 0.98
C ASN A 96 10.10 28.73 2.23
N GLU A 97 9.63 29.12 3.41
CA GLU A 97 9.92 28.41 4.66
C GLU A 97 9.34 26.99 4.65
N PHE A 98 8.09 26.83 4.17
CA PHE A 98 7.47 25.52 4.05
C PHE A 98 8.25 24.61 3.11
N VAL A 99 8.61 25.08 1.92
CA VAL A 99 9.42 24.34 0.94
C VAL A 99 10.79 23.94 1.53
N ALA A 100 11.46 24.88 2.23
CA ALA A 100 12.76 24.60 2.85
C ALA A 100 12.64 23.53 3.97
N ALA A 101 11.62 23.62 4.81
CA ALA A 101 11.37 22.62 5.85
C ALA A 101 11.04 21.24 5.27
N ALA A 102 10.16 21.17 4.27
CA ALA A 102 9.73 19.95 3.60
C ALA A 102 10.91 19.21 2.92
N LYS A 103 11.82 19.93 2.24
CA LYS A 103 13.04 19.36 1.64
C LYS A 103 13.89 18.59 2.65
N GLY A 104 13.88 18.97 3.93
CA GLY A 104 14.60 18.27 4.98
C GLY A 104 14.04 16.90 5.36
N PHE A 105 12.92 16.48 4.77
CA PHE A 105 12.34 15.15 4.95
C PHE A 105 12.57 14.22 3.76
N LEU A 106 13.31 14.64 2.73
CA LEU A 106 13.74 13.75 1.66
C LEU A 106 14.80 12.75 2.17
N GLY A 107 14.73 11.52 1.69
CA GLY A 107 15.61 10.42 2.11
C GLY A 107 15.07 9.64 3.29
N ASP A 108 15.98 9.15 4.12
CA ASP A 108 15.63 8.33 5.29
C ASP A 108 15.15 9.21 6.44
N ILE A 109 13.97 8.91 6.95
CA ILE A 109 13.35 9.59 8.10
C ILE A 109 12.94 8.58 9.15
N LYS A 110 12.75 9.07 10.38
CA LYS A 110 12.13 8.32 11.47
C LYS A 110 10.79 8.94 11.81
N GLN A 111 9.78 8.13 11.98
CA GLN A 111 8.44 8.55 12.39
C GLN A 111 7.99 7.79 13.63
N ILE A 112 7.35 8.46 14.57
CA ILE A 112 6.55 7.81 15.61
C ILE A 112 5.16 7.57 15.02
N PRO A 113 4.73 6.31 14.83
CA PRO A 113 3.42 6.02 14.24
C PRO A 113 2.29 6.65 15.04
N PRO A 114 1.21 7.15 14.38
CA PRO A 114 0.08 7.71 15.11
C PRO A 114 -0.65 6.63 15.91
N MET A 115 -1.31 7.02 17.01
CA MET A 115 -2.14 6.11 17.81
C MET A 115 -3.26 5.47 16.98
N TYR A 116 -3.83 6.22 16.05
CA TYR A 116 -4.82 5.72 15.10
C TYR A 116 -4.18 5.01 13.92
N SER A 117 -3.49 3.88 14.21
CA SER A 117 -2.85 3.01 13.20
C SER A 117 -3.16 1.53 13.41
N ALA A 118 -2.94 0.72 12.36
CA ALA A 118 -3.15 -0.73 12.40
C ALA A 118 -1.98 -1.51 13.03
N ILE A 119 -0.95 -0.84 13.52
CA ILE A 119 0.18 -1.46 14.20
C ILE A 119 -0.30 -2.17 15.46
N LYS A 120 0.30 -3.33 15.72
CA LYS A 120 0.06 -4.08 16.95
C LYS A 120 1.21 -3.88 17.94
N ILE A 121 0.87 -3.55 19.19
CA ILE A 121 1.77 -3.59 20.34
C ILE A 121 1.17 -4.56 21.35
N ASN A 122 1.94 -5.52 21.81
CA ASN A 122 1.49 -6.59 22.73
C ASN A 122 0.21 -7.31 22.22
N GLY A 123 0.12 -7.54 20.89
CA GLY A 123 -1.00 -8.23 20.27
C GLY A 123 -2.25 -7.37 20.00
N GLN A 124 -2.32 -6.15 20.55
CA GLN A 124 -3.46 -5.23 20.38
C GLN A 124 -3.14 -4.17 19.34
N LYS A 125 -4.12 -3.82 18.50
CA LYS A 125 -3.97 -2.77 17.50
C LYS A 125 -4.03 -1.39 18.15
N LEU A 126 -3.13 -0.48 17.77
CA LEU A 126 -3.05 0.87 18.35
C LEU A 126 -4.37 1.63 18.26
N TYR A 127 -5.06 1.60 17.13
CA TYR A 127 -6.35 2.27 16.99
C TYR A 127 -7.41 1.76 17.99
N SER A 128 -7.31 0.49 18.42
CA SER A 128 -8.25 -0.07 19.41
C SER A 128 -7.95 0.41 20.82
N LEU A 129 -6.69 0.73 21.12
CA LEU A 129 -6.26 1.37 22.36
C LEU A 129 -6.64 2.85 22.36
N ALA A 130 -6.38 3.55 21.26
CA ALA A 130 -6.74 4.96 21.09
C ALA A 130 -8.24 5.21 21.33
N ARG A 131 -9.12 4.39 20.75
CA ARG A 131 -10.58 4.47 20.99
C ARG A 131 -11.01 4.26 22.44
N LYS A 132 -10.14 3.66 23.27
CA LYS A 132 -10.36 3.48 24.71
C LYS A 132 -9.70 4.61 25.53
N GLY A 133 -9.13 5.62 24.88
CA GLY A 133 -8.37 6.69 25.54
C GLY A 133 -7.03 6.22 26.14
N ILE A 134 -6.54 5.05 25.72
CA ILE A 134 -5.27 4.50 26.22
C ILE A 134 -4.17 4.91 25.25
N GLU A 135 -3.24 5.72 25.73
CA GLU A 135 -2.01 6.06 25.02
C GLU A 135 -0.88 5.11 25.45
N VAL A 136 -0.09 4.63 24.47
CA VAL A 136 1.06 3.76 24.72
C VAL A 136 2.29 4.32 24.02
N GLU A 137 3.45 4.05 24.58
CA GLU A 137 4.73 4.38 23.96
C GLU A 137 4.86 3.61 22.63
N ARG A 138 5.28 4.30 21.60
CA ARG A 138 5.40 3.78 20.23
C ARG A 138 6.85 3.94 19.79
N PRO A 139 7.52 2.85 19.43
CA PRO A 139 8.88 2.95 18.90
C PRO A 139 8.87 3.69 17.56
N GLU A 140 9.92 4.47 17.35
CA GLU A 140 10.20 5.07 16.04
C GLU A 140 10.32 3.99 14.96
N ARG A 141 9.93 4.33 13.75
CA ARG A 141 10.04 3.46 12.57
C ARG A 141 10.71 4.20 11.44
N GLU A 142 11.58 3.51 10.77
CA GLU A 142 12.23 4.01 9.57
C GLU A 142 11.23 4.08 8.42
N ALA A 143 11.30 5.17 7.67
CA ALA A 143 10.58 5.40 6.43
C ALA A 143 11.50 6.12 5.46
N HIS A 144 11.21 6.01 4.15
CA HIS A 144 12.00 6.68 3.13
C HIS A 144 11.09 7.52 2.25
N ILE A 145 11.42 8.78 2.06
CA ILE A 145 10.73 9.70 1.16
C ILE A 145 11.58 9.84 -0.11
N TYR A 146 11.08 9.27 -1.21
CA TYR A 146 11.76 9.31 -2.51
C TYR A 146 11.54 10.64 -3.24
N GLN A 147 10.35 11.23 -3.04
CA GLN A 147 9.95 12.49 -3.66
C GLN A 147 8.97 13.22 -2.74
N LEU A 148 9.10 14.54 -2.66
CA LEU A 148 8.21 15.42 -1.92
C LEU A 148 8.13 16.77 -2.65
N ASP A 149 7.01 16.97 -3.33
CA ASP A 149 6.74 18.21 -4.09
C ASP A 149 5.63 19.00 -3.41
N ILE A 150 5.79 20.31 -3.35
CA ILE A 150 4.74 21.22 -2.92
C ILE A 150 3.95 21.63 -4.16
N LEU A 151 2.71 21.16 -4.27
CA LEU A 151 1.85 21.45 -5.41
C LEU A 151 1.29 22.87 -5.36
N ASN A 152 0.87 23.29 -4.15
CA ASN A 152 0.49 24.66 -3.87
C ASN A 152 0.67 24.97 -2.38
N PHE A 153 0.70 26.26 -2.04
CA PHE A 153 0.67 26.75 -0.66
C PHE A 153 -0.05 28.10 -0.60
N ASP A 154 -1.11 28.17 0.15
CA ASP A 154 -1.87 29.39 0.42
C ASP A 154 -1.41 29.99 1.76
N GLU A 155 -0.55 31.02 1.68
CA GLU A 155 -0.01 31.71 2.87
C GLU A 155 -1.10 32.38 3.71
N LYS A 156 -2.16 32.89 3.09
CA LYS A 156 -3.26 33.53 3.79
C LYS A 156 -4.07 32.54 4.62
N ASN A 157 -4.34 31.39 4.04
CA ASN A 157 -5.11 30.33 4.70
C ASN A 157 -4.21 29.31 5.41
N GLN A 158 -2.88 29.43 5.29
CA GLN A 158 -1.92 28.50 5.88
C GLN A 158 -2.26 27.03 5.54
N SER A 159 -2.50 26.76 4.28
CA SER A 159 -2.92 25.44 3.77
C SER A 159 -2.29 25.18 2.41
N GLY A 160 -2.23 23.94 2.00
CA GLY A 160 -1.67 23.58 0.71
C GLY A 160 -1.80 22.09 0.40
N ASP A 161 -1.21 21.71 -0.74
CA ASP A 161 -1.17 20.34 -1.21
C ASP A 161 0.26 19.90 -1.48
N ILE A 162 0.54 18.65 -1.15
CA ILE A 162 1.84 18.00 -1.39
C ILE A 162 1.64 16.72 -2.19
N TYR A 163 2.63 16.40 -3.03
CA TYR A 163 2.76 15.09 -3.65
C TYR A 163 3.95 14.36 -3.05
N VAL A 164 3.75 13.10 -2.63
CA VAL A 164 4.77 12.33 -1.92
C VAL A 164 4.90 10.94 -2.51
N ILE A 165 6.13 10.53 -2.88
CA ILE A 165 6.47 9.12 -3.13
C ILE A 165 7.29 8.62 -1.93
N CYS A 166 6.82 7.57 -1.26
CA CYS A 166 7.43 7.06 -0.04
C CYS A 166 7.45 5.53 0.05
N SER A 167 8.19 5.02 1.02
CA SER A 167 8.23 3.60 1.35
C SER A 167 6.92 3.13 1.99
N LYS A 168 6.68 1.81 2.00
CA LYS A 168 5.59 1.22 2.79
C LYS A 168 5.76 1.57 4.28
N GLY A 169 4.64 1.81 4.95
CA GLY A 169 4.64 2.10 6.39
C GLY A 169 4.83 3.57 6.72
N THR A 170 5.07 4.45 5.74
CA THR A 170 5.09 5.89 5.93
C THR A 170 3.68 6.40 6.25
N TYR A 171 3.56 7.24 7.28
CA TYR A 171 2.34 7.93 7.68
C TYR A 171 2.37 9.37 7.16
N ILE A 172 1.53 9.68 6.17
CA ILE A 172 1.46 11.03 5.58
C ILE A 172 0.93 12.04 6.60
N ARG A 173 0.03 11.63 7.48
CA ARG A 173 -0.46 12.43 8.62
C ARG A 173 0.69 12.90 9.50
N THR A 174 1.53 11.97 9.91
CA THR A 174 2.72 12.25 10.75
C THR A 174 3.74 13.09 9.98
N LEU A 175 3.98 12.83 8.68
CA LEU A 175 4.87 13.65 7.87
C LEU A 175 4.45 15.13 7.87
N ILE A 176 3.16 15.42 7.70
CA ILE A 176 2.62 16.79 7.75
C ILE A 176 2.80 17.41 9.14
N SER A 177 2.52 16.65 10.19
CA SER A 177 2.72 17.10 11.58
C SER A 177 4.19 17.39 11.88
N ASP A 178 5.11 16.56 11.39
CA ASP A 178 6.55 16.70 11.58
C ASP A 178 7.10 17.93 10.82
N ILE A 179 6.65 18.15 9.58
CA ILE A 179 7.01 19.35 8.81
C ILE A 179 6.53 20.62 9.54
N ALA A 180 5.29 20.63 10.05
CA ALA A 180 4.75 21.74 10.80
C ALA A 180 5.55 21.98 12.10
N SER A 181 5.92 20.92 12.81
CA SER A 181 6.74 21.01 14.03
C SER A 181 8.11 21.61 13.78
N LYS A 182 8.75 21.25 12.64
CA LYS A 182 10.03 21.85 12.22
C LYS A 182 9.93 23.36 11.94
N LEU A 183 8.74 23.83 11.61
CA LEU A 183 8.43 25.25 11.41
C LEU A 183 7.95 25.97 12.69
N ASN A 184 8.07 25.33 13.85
CA ASN A 184 7.59 25.83 15.15
C ASN A 184 6.07 26.13 15.17
N THR A 185 5.30 25.41 14.34
CA THR A 185 3.84 25.47 14.30
C THR A 185 3.25 24.07 14.48
N ILE A 186 1.95 23.94 14.31
CA ILE A 186 1.21 22.69 14.32
C ILE A 186 0.51 22.52 12.99
N GLY A 187 0.27 21.27 12.56
CA GLY A 187 -0.38 21.00 11.28
C GLY A 187 -1.14 19.69 11.29
N THR A 188 -2.17 19.62 10.46
CA THR A 188 -3.00 18.43 10.30
C THR A 188 -3.30 18.16 8.83
N MET A 189 -3.44 16.89 8.47
CA MET A 189 -3.86 16.48 7.13
C MET A 189 -5.35 16.73 6.95
N THR A 190 -5.74 17.31 5.81
CA THR A 190 -7.16 17.60 5.51
C THR A 190 -7.73 16.72 4.42
N ALA A 191 -6.91 16.16 3.54
CA ALA A 191 -7.31 15.16 2.56
C ALA A 191 -6.14 14.26 2.21
N LEU A 192 -6.45 13.03 1.76
CA LEU A 192 -5.45 12.07 1.30
C LEU A 192 -6.01 11.26 0.12
N ARG A 193 -5.27 11.26 -0.98
CA ARG A 193 -5.51 10.39 -2.11
C ARG A 193 -4.26 9.55 -2.39
N ARG A 194 -4.42 8.26 -2.49
CA ARG A 194 -3.32 7.39 -2.92
C ARG A 194 -3.35 7.21 -4.42
N ASP A 195 -2.35 7.73 -5.11
CA ASP A 195 -2.24 7.75 -6.57
C ASP A 195 -1.64 6.46 -7.12
N ALA A 196 -0.73 5.82 -6.33
CA ALA A 196 -0.14 4.54 -6.70
C ALA A 196 0.20 3.69 -5.47
N SER A 197 0.16 2.37 -5.61
CA SER A 197 0.52 1.41 -4.57
C SER A 197 0.89 0.04 -5.17
N GLY A 198 2.08 -0.47 -4.84
CA GLY A 198 2.47 -1.83 -5.20
C GLY A 198 2.58 -2.08 -6.72
N GLY A 199 2.96 -1.08 -7.49
CA GLY A 199 3.06 -1.16 -8.95
C GLY A 199 1.77 -0.82 -9.69
N PHE A 200 0.66 -0.61 -8.98
CA PHE A 200 -0.64 -0.23 -9.54
C PHE A 200 -0.91 1.26 -9.39
N SER A 201 -1.63 1.85 -10.34
CA SER A 201 -1.96 3.27 -10.43
C SER A 201 -3.46 3.52 -10.60
N LEU A 202 -3.86 4.80 -10.55
CA LEU A 202 -5.25 5.20 -10.78
C LEU A 202 -5.75 4.88 -12.21
N SER A 203 -4.87 4.80 -13.20
CA SER A 203 -5.25 4.49 -14.59
C SER A 203 -5.81 3.08 -14.75
N GLU A 204 -5.51 2.17 -13.80
CA GLU A 204 -5.99 0.79 -13.78
C GLU A 204 -7.16 0.60 -12.81
N ALA A 205 -7.52 1.66 -12.08
CA ALA A 205 -8.48 1.55 -10.98
C ALA A 205 -9.93 1.71 -11.47
N PHE A 206 -10.79 0.85 -10.94
CA PHE A 206 -12.24 0.90 -11.15
C PHE A 206 -12.95 1.44 -9.91
N LYS A 207 -14.00 2.23 -10.12
CA LYS A 207 -14.97 2.53 -9.07
C LYS A 207 -15.82 1.29 -8.76
N ILE A 208 -16.36 1.20 -7.56
CA ILE A 208 -17.18 0.05 -7.14
C ILE A 208 -18.41 -0.12 -8.05
N ASP A 209 -19.04 1.00 -8.44
CA ASP A 209 -20.23 0.97 -9.32
C ASP A 209 -19.89 0.52 -10.75
N GLU A 210 -18.67 0.79 -11.22
CA GLU A 210 -18.20 0.29 -12.53
C GLU A 210 -18.03 -1.22 -12.50
N LEU A 211 -17.46 -1.76 -11.41
CA LEU A 211 -17.35 -3.20 -11.21
C LEU A 211 -18.73 -3.88 -11.10
N GLN A 212 -19.70 -3.23 -10.48
CA GLN A 212 -21.08 -3.73 -10.43
C GLN A 212 -21.70 -3.79 -11.83
N ARG A 213 -21.50 -2.77 -12.65
CA ARG A 213 -21.97 -2.76 -14.06
C ARG A 213 -21.29 -3.84 -14.92
N LEU A 214 -19.99 -4.08 -14.73
CA LEU A 214 -19.27 -5.16 -15.40
C LEU A 214 -19.83 -6.53 -15.01
N LYS A 215 -20.17 -6.72 -13.74
CA LYS A 215 -20.85 -7.93 -13.29
C LYS A 215 -22.16 -8.15 -14.01
N GLU A 216 -23.02 -7.14 -14.09
CA GLU A 216 -24.34 -7.20 -14.73
C GLU A 216 -24.25 -7.53 -16.23
N LYS A 217 -23.16 -7.11 -16.88
CA LYS A 217 -22.86 -7.44 -18.28
C LYS A 217 -22.17 -8.79 -18.48
N GLY A 218 -21.76 -9.48 -17.41
CA GLY A 218 -20.96 -10.71 -17.52
C GLY A 218 -19.50 -10.48 -17.93
N GLU A 219 -19.00 -9.24 -17.80
CA GLU A 219 -17.68 -8.79 -18.28
C GLU A 219 -16.67 -8.58 -17.13
N LEU A 220 -16.97 -9.07 -15.95
CA LEU A 220 -16.18 -8.80 -14.74
C LEU A 220 -14.72 -9.27 -14.84
N GLN A 221 -14.45 -10.28 -15.66
CA GLN A 221 -13.08 -10.76 -15.95
C GLN A 221 -12.20 -9.67 -16.58
N ASN A 222 -12.76 -8.68 -17.27
CA ASN A 222 -12.00 -7.60 -17.91
C ASN A 222 -11.41 -6.62 -16.90
N ALA A 223 -11.90 -6.64 -15.66
CA ALA A 223 -11.34 -5.85 -14.55
C ALA A 223 -10.21 -6.57 -13.80
N LEU A 224 -9.95 -7.86 -14.11
CA LEU A 224 -8.96 -8.65 -13.42
C LEU A 224 -7.58 -8.55 -14.09
N ILE A 225 -6.61 -8.19 -13.30
CA ILE A 225 -5.18 -8.27 -13.62
C ILE A 225 -4.68 -9.62 -13.14
N SER A 226 -3.84 -10.29 -13.92
CA SER A 226 -3.25 -11.57 -13.54
C SER A 226 -2.34 -11.44 -12.31
N THR A 227 -2.29 -12.49 -11.48
CA THR A 227 -1.55 -12.44 -10.20
C THR A 227 -0.05 -12.23 -10.38
N ASP A 228 0.54 -12.77 -11.45
CA ASP A 228 1.95 -12.65 -11.77
C ASP A 228 2.38 -11.20 -12.11
N LYS A 229 1.44 -10.36 -12.56
CA LYS A 229 1.66 -8.94 -12.82
C LYS A 229 2.19 -8.19 -11.58
N ALA A 230 1.73 -8.57 -10.39
CA ALA A 230 2.22 -8.00 -9.13
C ALA A 230 3.70 -8.28 -8.85
N PHE A 231 4.32 -9.18 -9.62
CA PHE A 231 5.69 -9.65 -9.45
C PHE A 231 6.54 -9.40 -10.69
N GLU A 232 6.13 -8.52 -11.60
CA GLU A 232 6.87 -8.25 -12.87
C GLU A 232 8.32 -7.81 -12.68
N CYS A 233 8.66 -7.28 -11.52
CA CYS A 233 10.04 -6.92 -11.19
C CYS A 233 10.97 -8.14 -11.08
N PHE A 234 10.44 -9.35 -10.95
CA PHE A 234 11.22 -10.58 -10.93
C PHE A 234 11.31 -11.20 -12.33
N GLU A 235 12.46 -11.78 -12.66
CA GLU A 235 12.63 -12.58 -13.85
C GLU A 235 11.70 -13.80 -13.86
N SER A 236 11.49 -14.40 -15.02
CA SER A 236 10.61 -15.56 -15.16
C SER A 236 11.38 -16.81 -15.59
N ILE A 237 10.93 -17.96 -15.10
CA ILE A 237 11.39 -19.27 -15.50
C ILE A 237 10.18 -20.10 -15.93
N THR A 238 10.25 -20.70 -17.12
CA THR A 238 9.24 -21.65 -17.60
C THR A 238 9.78 -23.07 -17.46
N LEU A 239 9.03 -23.91 -16.77
CA LEU A 239 9.35 -25.29 -16.55
C LEU A 239 8.82 -26.17 -17.71
N ASP A 240 9.56 -27.18 -18.10
CA ASP A 240 9.05 -28.23 -18.98
C ASP A 240 7.94 -29.06 -18.29
N GLU A 241 7.31 -29.94 -19.04
CA GLU A 241 6.19 -30.77 -18.56
C GLU A 241 6.58 -31.59 -17.32
N LYS A 242 7.74 -32.28 -17.38
CA LYS A 242 8.24 -33.12 -16.28
C LYS A 242 8.51 -32.31 -15.02
N ARG A 243 9.20 -31.15 -15.15
CA ARG A 243 9.52 -30.30 -14.03
C ARG A 243 8.27 -29.61 -13.49
N THR A 244 7.30 -29.26 -14.34
CA THR A 244 5.99 -28.73 -13.95
C THR A 244 5.27 -29.73 -13.04
N TRP A 245 5.22 -30.98 -13.44
CA TRP A 245 4.61 -32.05 -12.64
C TRP A 245 5.31 -32.23 -11.29
N LEU A 246 6.65 -32.30 -11.28
CA LEU A 246 7.46 -32.39 -10.05
C LEU A 246 7.19 -31.23 -9.14
N TYR A 247 7.20 -29.98 -9.68
CA TYR A 247 6.93 -28.75 -8.91
C TYR A 247 5.54 -28.79 -8.28
N LYS A 248 4.50 -29.11 -9.04
CA LYS A 248 3.11 -29.21 -8.51
C LYS A 248 2.96 -30.29 -7.43
N ASN A 249 3.70 -31.37 -7.52
CA ASN A 249 3.68 -32.45 -6.54
C ASN A 249 4.61 -32.24 -5.32
N GLY A 250 5.16 -31.07 -5.18
CA GLY A 250 5.89 -30.72 -3.94
C GLY A 250 7.40 -31.01 -4.02
N VAL A 251 7.91 -31.57 -5.12
CA VAL A 251 9.34 -31.85 -5.28
C VAL A 251 10.12 -30.54 -5.41
N MET A 252 11.21 -30.40 -4.64
CA MET A 252 12.12 -29.26 -4.75
C MET A 252 13.05 -29.48 -5.94
N LEU A 253 13.05 -28.56 -6.89
CA LEU A 253 13.96 -28.54 -8.01
C LEU A 253 15.33 -28.00 -7.57
N ARG A 254 16.41 -28.44 -8.21
CA ARG A 254 17.73 -27.84 -7.97
C ARG A 254 17.92 -26.63 -8.88
N ALA A 255 18.80 -25.68 -8.46
CA ALA A 255 19.07 -24.48 -9.22
C ALA A 255 19.65 -24.77 -10.63
N ASP A 256 20.56 -25.78 -10.74
CA ASP A 256 21.15 -26.22 -12.00
C ASP A 256 20.11 -26.79 -12.97
N GLN A 257 19.06 -27.44 -12.47
CA GLN A 257 17.99 -28.02 -13.29
C GLN A 257 17.12 -26.97 -13.98
N ILE A 258 17.05 -25.76 -13.45
CA ILE A 258 16.22 -24.67 -13.98
C ILE A 258 17.06 -23.55 -14.58
N GLY A 259 18.40 -23.67 -14.60
CA GLY A 259 19.31 -22.71 -15.21
C GLY A 259 19.28 -21.32 -14.51
N ALA A 260 18.93 -21.30 -13.21
CA ALA A 260 18.73 -20.06 -12.48
C ALA A 260 20.04 -19.53 -11.85
N LYS A 261 20.13 -18.21 -11.72
CA LYS A 261 21.10 -17.49 -10.89
C LYS A 261 20.54 -17.30 -9.46
N ASP A 262 21.33 -16.74 -8.55
CA ASP A 262 20.84 -16.37 -7.20
C ASP A 262 19.85 -15.22 -7.29
N ASP A 263 18.57 -15.50 -7.28
CA ASP A 263 17.50 -14.50 -7.33
C ASP A 263 16.12 -15.10 -6.96
N THR A 264 15.12 -14.25 -7.03
CA THR A 264 13.70 -14.65 -6.96
C THR A 264 13.08 -14.64 -8.33
N TYR A 265 12.37 -15.70 -8.67
CA TYR A 265 11.76 -15.92 -9.99
C TYR A 265 10.26 -16.12 -9.93
N ARG A 266 9.57 -15.61 -10.96
CA ARG A 266 8.22 -16.04 -11.33
C ARG A 266 8.33 -17.38 -12.05
N VAL A 267 7.64 -18.39 -11.56
CA VAL A 267 7.67 -19.74 -12.13
C VAL A 267 6.39 -20.00 -12.91
N TYR A 268 6.57 -20.40 -14.17
CA TYR A 268 5.49 -20.82 -15.06
C TYR A 268 5.60 -22.30 -15.40
N GLY A 269 4.47 -22.95 -15.55
CA GLY A 269 4.39 -24.29 -16.05
C GLY A 269 4.55 -24.37 -17.59
N PHE A 270 4.62 -25.59 -18.15
CA PHE A 270 4.83 -25.81 -19.57
C PHE A 270 3.71 -25.24 -20.46
N ASN A 271 2.51 -25.07 -19.92
CA ASN A 271 1.37 -24.43 -20.58
C ASN A 271 1.21 -22.95 -20.21
N SER A 272 2.29 -22.28 -19.76
CA SER A 272 2.35 -20.87 -19.39
C SER A 272 1.48 -20.49 -18.21
N GLU A 273 1.01 -21.41 -17.40
CA GLU A 273 0.30 -21.11 -16.16
C GLU A 273 1.25 -20.58 -15.08
N PHE A 274 0.89 -19.52 -14.39
CA PHE A 274 1.67 -19.00 -13.27
C PHE A 274 1.56 -19.94 -12.06
N LEU A 275 2.68 -20.53 -11.67
CA LEU A 275 2.73 -21.48 -10.56
C LEU A 275 3.08 -20.83 -9.23
N GLY A 276 3.94 -19.80 -9.23
CA GLY A 276 4.35 -19.19 -7.99
C GLY A 276 5.66 -18.43 -8.06
N LEU A 277 6.21 -18.18 -6.88
CA LEU A 277 7.52 -17.56 -6.68
C LEU A 277 8.50 -18.57 -6.09
N LEU A 278 9.71 -18.57 -6.63
CA LEU A 278 10.82 -19.42 -6.25
C LEU A 278 12.06 -18.57 -6.00
N GLN A 279 12.73 -18.78 -4.90
CA GLN A 279 14.06 -18.24 -4.62
C GLN A 279 15.10 -19.33 -4.87
N THR A 280 16.23 -18.95 -5.45
CA THR A 280 17.34 -19.87 -5.75
C THR A 280 18.56 -19.53 -4.91
N ASP A 281 19.31 -20.57 -4.56
CA ASP A 281 20.65 -20.49 -3.97
C ASP A 281 21.55 -21.38 -4.84
N VAL A 282 22.37 -20.77 -5.69
CA VAL A 282 23.24 -21.46 -6.64
C VAL A 282 24.39 -22.14 -5.93
N LYS A 283 24.92 -21.56 -4.84
CA LYS A 283 26.03 -22.14 -4.06
C LYS A 283 25.63 -23.46 -3.43
N GLU A 284 24.43 -23.51 -2.86
CA GLU A 284 23.87 -24.70 -2.25
C GLU A 284 23.14 -25.60 -3.27
N ASN A 285 23.06 -25.17 -4.54
CA ASN A 285 22.27 -25.81 -5.60
C ASN A 285 20.82 -26.11 -5.17
N LYS A 286 20.21 -25.21 -4.44
CA LYS A 286 18.88 -25.37 -3.84
C LYS A 286 17.91 -24.33 -4.36
N THR A 287 16.62 -24.66 -4.25
CA THR A 287 15.53 -23.73 -4.47
C THR A 287 14.62 -23.71 -3.25
N LYS A 288 14.00 -22.57 -2.99
CA LYS A 288 13.00 -22.38 -1.93
C LYS A 288 11.73 -21.79 -2.53
N ARG A 289 10.62 -22.45 -2.32
CA ARG A 289 9.31 -21.88 -2.70
C ARG A 289 8.94 -20.76 -1.75
N ILE A 290 8.68 -19.57 -2.31
CA ILE A 290 8.17 -18.44 -1.55
C ILE A 290 6.66 -18.57 -1.41
N LYS A 291 5.95 -18.78 -2.53
CA LYS A 291 4.48 -18.89 -2.57
C LYS A 291 4.01 -19.63 -3.81
N ASN A 292 2.97 -20.43 -3.66
CA ASN A 292 2.31 -21.13 -4.77
C ASN A 292 0.91 -20.58 -5.00
N PHE A 293 0.52 -20.47 -6.29
CA PHE A 293 -0.77 -19.90 -6.72
C PHE A 293 -1.66 -20.90 -7.48
N TYR A 294 -1.20 -22.11 -7.71
CA TYR A 294 -1.99 -23.20 -8.32
C TYR A 294 -2.87 -23.96 -7.32
#